data_723ff722e4afefb88e5d6618a10830dc
#
_entry.id   723ff722e4afefb88e5d6618a10830dc
#
_cell.length_a   1.000
_cell.length_b   1.000
_cell.length_c   1.000
_cell.angle_alpha   90.00
_cell.angle_beta   90.00
_cell.angle_gamma   90.00
#
_symmetry.space_group_name_H-M   'P 1'
#
loop_
_entity.id
_entity.type
_entity.pdbx_description
1 polymer ?
#
loop_
_entity_poly.entity_id
_entity_poly.type
_entity_poly.pdbx_seq_one_letter_code
_entity_poly.pdbx_strand_id
1 'polypeptide(L)'
;MKKFVNFRFVVTLVLAVFANVVTYAQDNVVDEVVWVVGDEAILKSDVEEARMDALYNGRRFDGDPYCVIPEEIAVQKLFLHQAMLDSIEVSEAEIIQRVDMLTNMYIQQIGSREKMEEYFNKTSAQIRETLRDNARDGLTVQKMQQKLVGEIKVTPAEVRRYFKDLPQDSIPYIPTQVEVQIITLQPKIPVAEIEDVKKRLRDYTDRVTKGEIDFSTLARLYSEDKASAIKGGECGFMGRGMMDPSYANVAFSLQDPKKVSKIVESEFGYHIIQLIEKRGDRVNTRHILLRPKVSEKELTEACARLDSIADDIRANKFSFDEAAAVISHDKDTRNNHGIMVNINENSGVTTSKFQMQDLPQDVAKVVDKMNVGEISKAFTMINEKDGKEVCAIVKLKAKINGHKATIAEDYQDLKEIVMDKRREEMLHKWILDKQKHTYVRINENWQKCDFKYPGWIKKD
;
A
#
# COMPACT_ATOMS: atom_id res chain seq x y z
N MET A 1 59.74 10.44 -66.15
CA MET A 1 59.03 9.12 -66.07
C MET A 1 57.90 9.23 -65.09
N LYS A 2 56.65 9.39 -65.55
CA LYS A 2 55.43 9.48 -64.71
C LYS A 2 54.95 8.07 -64.42
N LYS A 3 54.93 7.67 -63.12
CA LYS A 3 54.35 6.39 -62.69
C LYS A 3 52.85 6.49 -62.79
N PHE A 4 52.21 5.81 -63.66
CA PHE A 4 50.79 5.50 -63.70
C PHE A 4 50.53 4.51 -62.55
N VAL A 5 50.04 4.99 -61.46
CA VAL A 5 49.44 4.12 -60.36
C VAL A 5 48.16 3.57 -60.95
N ASN A 6 48.07 2.25 -61.07
CA ASN A 6 46.95 1.54 -61.65
C ASN A 6 45.65 1.83 -60.95
N PHE A 7 44.82 2.68 -61.51
CA PHE A 7 43.46 3.03 -61.04
C PHE A 7 42.60 1.78 -60.82
N ARG A 8 42.88 0.69 -61.51
CA ARG A 8 42.23 -0.61 -61.29
C ARG A 8 42.53 -1.21 -59.87
N PHE A 9 43.68 -1.00 -59.34
CA PHE A 9 44.06 -1.53 -58.01
C PHE A 9 43.40 -0.75 -56.85
N VAL A 10 43.19 0.53 -57.03
CA VAL A 10 42.50 1.37 -56.08
C VAL A 10 41.00 1.08 -56.03
N VAL A 11 40.41 0.85 -57.20
CA VAL A 11 38.96 0.48 -57.31
C VAL A 11 38.70 -0.90 -56.72
N THR A 12 39.60 -1.88 -56.87
CA THR A 12 39.46 -3.22 -56.27
C THR A 12 39.68 -3.18 -54.74
N LEU A 13 40.55 -2.33 -54.26
CA LEU A 13 40.77 -2.15 -52.83
C LEU A 13 39.58 -1.45 -52.13
N VAL A 14 38.99 -0.44 -52.77
CA VAL A 14 37.78 0.24 -52.30
C VAL A 14 36.55 -0.68 -52.31
N LEU A 15 36.39 -1.53 -53.33
CA LEU A 15 35.35 -2.54 -53.38
C LEU A 15 35.54 -3.64 -52.31
N ALA A 16 36.79 -4.02 -51.99
CA ALA A 16 37.08 -4.99 -50.93
C ALA A 16 36.85 -4.42 -49.51
N VAL A 17 37.00 -3.10 -49.32
CA VAL A 17 36.68 -2.43 -48.04
C VAL A 17 35.16 -2.28 -47.86
N PHE A 18 34.40 -2.08 -48.94
CA PHE A 18 32.94 -2.06 -48.90
C PHE A 18 32.31 -3.46 -48.72
N ALA A 19 32.99 -4.53 -49.10
CA ALA A 19 32.51 -5.90 -48.90
C ALA A 19 32.69 -6.42 -47.45
N ASN A 20 33.43 -5.70 -46.60
CA ASN A 20 33.54 -5.98 -45.14
C ASN A 20 32.68 -5.05 -44.25
N VAL A 21 31.73 -4.32 -44.80
CA VAL A 21 30.57 -3.90 -44.08
C VAL A 21 29.77 -5.16 -43.80
N VAL A 22 30.21 -5.93 -42.80
CA VAL A 22 29.39 -6.93 -42.14
C VAL A 22 28.08 -6.22 -41.89
N THR A 23 27.08 -6.60 -42.60
CA THR A 23 25.71 -6.41 -42.19
C THR A 23 25.63 -7.02 -40.82
N TYR A 24 25.75 -6.19 -39.79
CA TYR A 24 25.06 -6.47 -38.54
C TYR A 24 23.60 -6.53 -38.98
N ALA A 25 23.13 -7.73 -39.34
CA ALA A 25 21.74 -8.03 -39.24
C ALA A 25 21.42 -7.59 -37.81
N GLN A 26 20.70 -6.51 -37.66
CA GLN A 26 19.93 -6.34 -36.46
C GLN A 26 19.19 -7.67 -36.38
N ASP A 27 19.57 -8.50 -35.41
CA ASP A 27 18.69 -9.54 -34.94
C ASP A 27 17.38 -8.80 -34.68
N ASN A 28 16.46 -8.90 -35.61
CA ASN A 28 15.06 -8.74 -35.30
C ASN A 28 14.79 -9.89 -34.34
N VAL A 29 15.09 -9.64 -33.05
CA VAL A 29 14.78 -10.56 -32.00
C VAL A 29 13.27 -10.58 -31.97
N VAL A 30 12.70 -11.48 -32.77
CA VAL A 30 11.33 -11.92 -32.59
C VAL A 30 11.33 -12.50 -31.19
N ASP A 31 10.53 -11.93 -30.31
CA ASP A 31 10.48 -12.32 -28.89
C ASP A 31 10.22 -13.83 -28.79
N GLU A 32 11.00 -14.52 -27.98
CA GLU A 32 10.93 -15.97 -27.86
C GLU A 32 9.65 -16.38 -27.12
N VAL A 33 8.83 -17.24 -27.74
CA VAL A 33 7.70 -17.88 -27.05
C VAL A 33 8.24 -18.95 -26.12
N VAL A 34 8.12 -18.72 -24.82
CA VAL A 34 8.61 -19.60 -23.75
C VAL A 34 7.61 -20.71 -23.45
N TRP A 35 6.35 -20.31 -23.26
CA TRP A 35 5.23 -21.19 -22.99
C TRP A 35 4.02 -20.79 -23.82
N VAL A 36 3.09 -21.73 -24.01
CA VAL A 36 1.73 -21.49 -24.49
C VAL A 36 0.77 -22.17 -23.52
N VAL A 37 -0.24 -21.44 -23.03
CA VAL A 37 -1.26 -21.95 -22.13
C VAL A 37 -2.64 -21.61 -22.70
N GLY A 38 -3.38 -22.60 -23.13
CA GLY A 38 -4.59 -22.38 -23.95
C GLY A 38 -4.22 -21.67 -25.25
N ASP A 39 -4.82 -20.50 -25.48
CA ASP A 39 -4.58 -19.66 -26.66
C ASP A 39 -3.59 -18.52 -26.36
N GLU A 40 -3.03 -18.45 -25.15
CA GLU A 40 -2.16 -17.38 -24.69
C GLU A 40 -0.68 -17.79 -24.72
N ALA A 41 0.14 -17.01 -25.41
CA ALA A 41 1.60 -17.17 -25.39
C ALA A 41 2.20 -16.40 -24.21
N ILE A 42 3.23 -16.97 -23.59
CA ILE A 42 4.11 -16.30 -22.63
C ILE A 42 5.43 -16.07 -23.35
N LEU A 43 5.84 -14.82 -23.41
CA LEU A 43 7.04 -14.38 -24.07
C LEU A 43 8.21 -14.28 -23.10
N LYS A 44 9.42 -14.36 -23.63
CA LYS A 44 10.63 -14.15 -22.83
C LYS A 44 10.69 -12.74 -22.25
N SER A 45 10.21 -11.75 -23.00
CA SER A 45 10.07 -10.37 -22.50
C SER A 45 9.16 -10.28 -21.29
N ASP A 46 8.03 -11.02 -21.24
CA ASP A 46 7.13 -11.04 -20.09
C ASP A 46 7.84 -11.57 -18.84
N VAL A 47 8.66 -12.63 -19.01
CA VAL A 47 9.45 -13.22 -17.93
C VAL A 47 10.51 -12.25 -17.42
N GLU A 48 11.21 -11.55 -18.33
CA GLU A 48 12.23 -10.57 -17.94
C GLU A 48 11.62 -9.33 -17.26
N GLU A 49 10.49 -8.83 -17.74
CA GLU A 49 9.78 -7.72 -17.12
C GLU A 49 9.36 -8.10 -15.69
N ALA A 50 8.73 -9.26 -15.51
CA ALA A 50 8.33 -9.74 -14.19
C ALA A 50 9.54 -9.98 -13.26
N ARG A 51 10.68 -10.45 -13.81
CA ARG A 51 11.92 -10.64 -13.06
C ARG A 51 12.50 -9.30 -12.58
N MET A 52 12.52 -8.31 -13.45
CA MET A 52 13.02 -6.97 -13.11
C MET A 52 12.14 -6.31 -12.05
N ASP A 53 10.82 -6.41 -12.19
CA ASP A 53 9.84 -5.92 -11.22
C ASP A 53 10.04 -6.58 -9.83
N ALA A 54 10.22 -7.90 -9.82
CA ALA A 54 10.46 -8.64 -8.59
C ALA A 54 11.77 -8.22 -7.91
N LEU A 55 12.85 -8.05 -8.67
CA LEU A 55 14.13 -7.57 -8.15
C LEU A 55 14.02 -6.15 -7.58
N TYR A 56 13.32 -5.27 -8.28
CA TYR A 56 13.10 -3.90 -7.82
C TYR A 56 12.34 -3.85 -6.48
N ASN A 57 11.35 -4.73 -6.34
CA ASN A 57 10.55 -4.87 -5.10
C ASN A 57 11.26 -5.70 -4.01
N GLY A 58 12.51 -6.10 -4.21
CA GLY A 58 13.28 -6.88 -3.24
C GLY A 58 12.76 -8.31 -3.02
N ARG A 59 11.94 -8.84 -3.94
CA ARG A 59 11.39 -10.18 -3.86
C ARG A 59 12.51 -11.21 -4.00
N ARG A 60 12.54 -12.19 -3.11
CA ARG A 60 13.39 -13.38 -3.21
C ARG A 60 12.58 -14.53 -3.80
N PHE A 61 13.19 -15.29 -4.69
CA PHE A 61 12.60 -16.50 -5.28
C PHE A 61 13.09 -17.73 -4.54
N ASP A 62 12.18 -18.67 -4.36
CA ASP A 62 12.53 -20.01 -3.89
C ASP A 62 12.81 -20.90 -5.12
N GLY A 63 13.99 -20.75 -5.68
CA GLY A 63 14.43 -21.42 -6.89
C GLY A 63 14.93 -20.48 -7.99
N ASP A 64 15.15 -21.04 -9.20
CA ASP A 64 15.56 -20.27 -10.36
C ASP A 64 14.41 -19.37 -10.85
N PRO A 65 14.60 -18.03 -10.92
CA PRO A 65 13.59 -17.11 -11.45
C PRO A 65 13.07 -17.48 -12.82
N TYR A 66 13.90 -18.06 -13.69
CA TYR A 66 13.51 -18.49 -15.02
C TYR A 66 12.67 -19.78 -15.04
N CYS A 67 12.55 -20.45 -13.88
CA CYS A 67 11.60 -21.54 -13.67
C CYS A 67 10.33 -21.06 -12.96
N VAL A 68 10.50 -20.27 -11.90
CA VAL A 68 9.39 -19.82 -11.04
C VAL A 68 8.47 -18.83 -11.76
N ILE A 69 9.04 -17.81 -12.42
CA ILE A 69 8.24 -16.74 -13.04
C ILE A 69 7.37 -17.26 -14.22
N PRO A 70 7.90 -18.02 -15.18
CA PRO A 70 7.05 -18.58 -16.26
C PRO A 70 5.91 -19.44 -15.72
N GLU A 71 6.16 -20.23 -14.67
CA GLU A 71 5.12 -21.04 -14.03
C GLU A 71 4.05 -20.17 -13.36
N GLU A 72 4.43 -19.08 -12.68
CA GLU A 72 3.49 -18.14 -12.07
C GLU A 72 2.61 -17.46 -13.13
N ILE A 73 3.21 -17.02 -14.26
CA ILE A 73 2.46 -16.45 -15.39
C ILE A 73 1.53 -17.50 -16.00
N ALA A 74 2.00 -18.75 -16.18
CA ALA A 74 1.16 -19.83 -16.68
C ALA A 74 -0.04 -20.12 -15.80
N VAL A 75 0.15 -20.15 -14.48
CA VAL A 75 -0.94 -20.29 -13.50
C VAL A 75 -1.92 -19.11 -13.61
N GLN A 76 -1.43 -17.88 -13.76
CA GLN A 76 -2.29 -16.72 -13.97
C GLN A 76 -3.13 -16.87 -15.24
N LYS A 77 -2.53 -17.33 -16.34
CA LYS A 77 -3.27 -17.59 -17.60
C LYS A 77 -4.35 -18.65 -17.45
N LEU A 78 -4.15 -19.70 -16.64
CA LEU A 78 -5.20 -20.67 -16.31
C LEU A 78 -6.40 -20.02 -15.61
N PHE A 79 -6.16 -19.12 -14.65
CA PHE A 79 -7.22 -18.40 -13.96
C PHE A 79 -7.97 -17.45 -14.90
N LEU A 80 -7.26 -16.72 -15.77
CA LEU A 80 -7.86 -15.81 -16.75
C LEU A 80 -8.73 -16.58 -17.75
N HIS A 81 -8.23 -17.68 -18.28
CA HIS A 81 -9.00 -18.54 -19.19
C HIS A 81 -10.29 -19.05 -18.51
N GLN A 82 -10.19 -19.52 -17.27
CA GLN A 82 -11.39 -19.97 -16.53
C GLN A 82 -12.34 -18.81 -16.22
N ALA A 83 -11.82 -17.64 -15.86
CA ALA A 83 -12.64 -16.46 -15.59
C ALA A 83 -13.44 -16.03 -16.82
N MET A 84 -12.86 -16.15 -18.01
CA MET A 84 -13.57 -15.92 -19.27
C MET A 84 -14.71 -16.93 -19.48
N LEU A 85 -14.45 -18.22 -19.26
CA LEU A 85 -15.48 -19.28 -19.37
C LEU A 85 -16.62 -19.08 -18.35
N ASP A 86 -16.28 -18.60 -17.15
CA ASP A 86 -17.19 -18.35 -16.05
C ASP A 86 -17.85 -16.96 -16.10
N SER A 87 -17.58 -16.17 -17.16
CA SER A 87 -18.10 -14.81 -17.35
C SER A 87 -17.87 -13.91 -16.13
N ILE A 88 -16.64 -13.94 -15.58
CA ILE A 88 -16.27 -13.07 -14.48
C ILE A 88 -15.94 -11.70 -15.02
N GLU A 89 -16.70 -10.70 -14.58
CA GLU A 89 -16.55 -9.31 -15.00
C GLU A 89 -15.91 -8.46 -13.88
N VAL A 90 -15.00 -7.57 -14.29
CA VAL A 90 -14.40 -6.53 -13.45
C VAL A 90 -14.93 -5.19 -13.95
N SER A 91 -15.51 -4.39 -13.05
CA SER A 91 -16.04 -3.09 -13.42
C SER A 91 -14.93 -2.08 -13.74
N GLU A 92 -15.21 -1.14 -14.65
CA GLU A 92 -14.29 -0.06 -14.97
C GLU A 92 -13.91 0.79 -13.74
N ALA A 93 -14.82 0.94 -12.79
CA ALA A 93 -14.56 1.65 -11.55
C ALA A 93 -13.49 0.96 -10.70
N GLU A 94 -13.54 -0.38 -10.58
CA GLU A 94 -12.52 -1.17 -9.86
C GLU A 94 -11.16 -1.07 -10.55
N ILE A 95 -11.12 -1.15 -11.88
CA ILE A 95 -9.88 -1.01 -12.67
C ILE A 95 -9.27 0.37 -12.45
N ILE A 96 -10.06 1.44 -12.60
CA ILE A 96 -9.59 2.81 -12.41
C ILE A 96 -9.05 3.01 -10.99
N GLN A 97 -9.77 2.52 -9.98
CA GLN A 97 -9.33 2.59 -8.59
C GLN A 97 -7.98 1.89 -8.38
N ARG A 98 -7.81 0.71 -8.96
CA ARG A 98 -6.55 -0.04 -8.87
C ARG A 98 -5.40 0.68 -9.57
N VAL A 99 -5.64 1.22 -10.77
CA VAL A 99 -4.65 2.01 -11.54
C VAL A 99 -4.26 3.27 -10.79
N ASP A 100 -5.22 3.97 -10.17
CA ASP A 100 -4.94 5.16 -9.37
C ASP A 100 -4.07 4.82 -8.15
N MET A 101 -4.39 3.72 -7.46
CA MET A 101 -3.61 3.25 -6.32
C MET A 101 -2.17 2.91 -6.73
N LEU A 102 -1.98 2.14 -7.80
CA LEU A 102 -0.65 1.77 -8.31
C LEU A 102 0.14 3.00 -8.79
N THR A 103 -0.50 3.90 -9.53
CA THR A 103 0.13 5.15 -9.98
C THR A 103 0.60 6.00 -8.80
N ASN A 104 -0.24 6.14 -7.77
CA ASN A 104 0.13 6.86 -6.55
C ASN A 104 1.26 6.18 -5.80
N MET A 105 1.27 4.86 -5.72
CA MET A 105 2.35 4.08 -5.12
C MET A 105 3.68 4.32 -5.85
N TYR A 106 3.71 4.26 -7.19
CA TYR A 106 4.92 4.57 -7.96
C TYR A 106 5.39 6.01 -7.77
N ILE A 107 4.48 6.98 -7.76
CA ILE A 107 4.82 8.38 -7.47
C ILE A 107 5.42 8.49 -6.06
N GLN A 108 4.91 7.72 -5.09
CA GLN A 108 5.46 7.73 -3.72
C GLN A 108 6.86 7.14 -3.64
N GLN A 109 7.09 6.02 -4.29
CA GLN A 109 8.38 5.33 -4.27
C GLN A 109 9.45 6.10 -5.04
N ILE A 110 9.11 6.63 -6.21
CA ILE A 110 10.05 7.31 -7.12
C ILE A 110 10.25 8.78 -6.73
N GLY A 111 9.26 9.38 -6.04
CA GLY A 111 9.33 10.72 -5.45
C GLY A 111 8.53 11.80 -6.16
N SER A 112 8.25 11.73 -7.47
CA SER A 112 7.34 12.64 -8.17
C SER A 112 6.82 12.03 -9.46
N ARG A 113 5.77 12.66 -10.02
CA ARG A 113 5.19 12.29 -11.31
C ARG A 113 6.20 12.42 -12.45
N GLU A 114 6.94 13.51 -12.48
CA GLU A 114 7.94 13.80 -13.51
C GLU A 114 9.06 12.75 -13.47
N LYS A 115 9.53 12.39 -12.28
CA LYS A 115 10.52 11.32 -12.12
C LYS A 115 9.99 9.96 -12.50
N MET A 116 8.71 9.68 -12.24
CA MET A 116 8.06 8.45 -12.69
C MET A 116 8.01 8.38 -14.22
N GLU A 117 7.63 9.48 -14.89
CA GLU A 117 7.62 9.57 -16.35
C GLU A 117 9.03 9.41 -16.95
N GLU A 118 10.04 9.98 -16.32
CA GLU A 118 11.46 9.81 -16.69
C GLU A 118 11.93 8.36 -16.48
N TYR A 119 11.61 7.76 -15.33
CA TYR A 119 12.00 6.39 -14.99
C TYR A 119 11.42 5.37 -15.98
N PHE A 120 10.14 5.47 -16.29
CA PHE A 120 9.49 4.58 -17.25
C PHE A 120 9.68 4.98 -18.72
N ASN A 121 10.28 6.14 -18.97
CA ASN A 121 10.41 6.74 -20.32
C ASN A 121 9.04 6.77 -21.06
N LYS A 122 7.99 7.06 -20.33
CA LYS A 122 6.59 7.09 -20.78
C LYS A 122 5.85 8.25 -20.12
N THR A 123 4.86 8.82 -20.79
CA THR A 123 3.95 9.76 -20.14
C THR A 123 3.08 9.07 -19.09
N SER A 124 2.60 9.81 -18.10
CA SER A 124 1.65 9.27 -17.10
C SER A 124 0.43 8.61 -17.73
N ALA A 125 -0.04 9.11 -18.88
CA ALA A 125 -1.16 8.51 -19.60
C ALA A 125 -0.79 7.12 -20.15
N GLN A 126 0.40 6.97 -20.74
CA GLN A 126 0.89 5.69 -21.24
C GLN A 126 1.17 4.68 -20.13
N ILE A 127 1.75 5.16 -19.02
CA ILE A 127 1.96 4.32 -17.81
C ILE A 127 0.61 3.80 -17.31
N ARG A 128 -0.38 4.67 -17.17
CA ARG A 128 -1.71 4.29 -16.72
C ARG A 128 -2.40 3.32 -17.66
N GLU A 129 -2.21 3.44 -18.97
CA GLU A 129 -2.77 2.48 -19.94
C GLU A 129 -2.12 1.10 -19.78
N THR A 130 -0.80 1.03 -19.64
CA THR A 130 -0.10 -0.23 -19.34
C THR A 130 -0.61 -0.84 -18.01
N LEU A 131 -0.75 -0.01 -16.96
CA LEU A 131 -1.27 -0.45 -15.66
C LEU A 131 -2.73 -0.90 -15.71
N ARG A 132 -3.53 -0.41 -16.68
CA ARG A 132 -4.94 -0.76 -16.81
C ARG A 132 -5.15 -2.23 -17.18
N ASP A 133 -4.39 -2.71 -18.15
CA ASP A 133 -4.49 -4.11 -18.58
C ASP A 133 -4.00 -5.04 -17.47
N ASN A 134 -2.87 -4.74 -16.84
CA ASN A 134 -2.37 -5.49 -15.69
C ASN A 134 -3.36 -5.47 -14.50
N ALA A 135 -3.99 -4.33 -14.24
CA ALA A 135 -5.00 -4.20 -13.18
C ALA A 135 -6.26 -5.03 -13.49
N ARG A 136 -6.72 -5.02 -14.75
CA ARG A 136 -7.85 -5.83 -15.19
C ARG A 136 -7.56 -7.32 -14.97
N ASP A 137 -6.44 -7.80 -15.46
CA ASP A 137 -6.04 -9.19 -15.35
C ASP A 137 -5.89 -9.61 -13.88
N GLY A 138 -5.16 -8.82 -13.08
CA GLY A 138 -4.97 -9.09 -11.66
C GLY A 138 -6.28 -9.14 -10.88
N LEU A 139 -7.22 -8.20 -11.12
CA LEU A 139 -8.54 -8.19 -10.49
C LEU A 139 -9.40 -9.39 -10.95
N THR A 140 -9.30 -9.76 -12.23
CA THR A 140 -10.01 -10.92 -12.77
C THR A 140 -9.54 -12.22 -12.13
N VAL A 141 -8.21 -12.41 -12.02
CA VAL A 141 -7.61 -13.55 -11.31
C VAL A 141 -8.05 -13.57 -9.84
N GLN A 142 -8.00 -12.44 -9.16
CA GLN A 142 -8.42 -12.32 -7.77
C GLN A 142 -9.90 -12.72 -7.59
N LYS A 143 -10.80 -12.23 -8.44
CA LYS A 143 -12.24 -12.59 -8.40
C LYS A 143 -12.45 -14.08 -8.68
N MET A 144 -11.70 -14.65 -9.65
CA MET A 144 -11.75 -16.08 -9.93
C MET A 144 -11.29 -16.92 -8.76
N GLN A 145 -10.16 -16.58 -8.15
CA GLN A 145 -9.69 -17.26 -6.93
C GLN A 145 -10.71 -17.14 -5.80
N GLN A 146 -11.25 -15.96 -5.57
CA GLN A 146 -12.27 -15.72 -4.53
C GLN A 146 -13.52 -16.55 -4.79
N LYS A 147 -13.99 -16.69 -6.04
CA LYS A 147 -15.10 -17.57 -6.40
C LYS A 147 -14.81 -19.02 -6.05
N LEU A 148 -13.59 -19.52 -6.30
CA LEU A 148 -13.20 -20.89 -6.00
C LEU A 148 -13.15 -21.19 -4.51
N VAL A 149 -12.65 -20.24 -3.71
CA VAL A 149 -12.38 -20.47 -2.28
C VAL A 149 -13.39 -19.79 -1.34
N GLY A 150 -14.29 -18.96 -1.88
CA GLY A 150 -15.21 -18.13 -1.07
C GLY A 150 -16.23 -18.91 -0.23
N GLU A 151 -16.55 -20.16 -0.61
CA GLU A 151 -17.48 -21.01 0.12
C GLU A 151 -16.83 -21.94 1.15
N ILE A 152 -15.50 -21.88 1.30
CA ILE A 152 -14.78 -22.73 2.26
C ILE A 152 -15.21 -22.37 3.67
N LYS A 153 -15.73 -23.37 4.37
CA LYS A 153 -16.09 -23.28 5.79
C LYS A 153 -15.24 -24.28 6.57
N VAL A 154 -14.76 -23.83 7.71
CA VAL A 154 -14.00 -24.67 8.63
C VAL A 154 -14.78 -24.80 9.93
N THR A 155 -15.01 -26.03 10.34
CA THR A 155 -15.74 -26.36 11.58
C THR A 155 -14.79 -26.39 12.78
N PRO A 156 -15.28 -26.17 14.01
CA PRO A 156 -14.44 -26.32 15.20
C PRO A 156 -13.82 -27.71 15.38
N ALA A 157 -14.49 -28.75 14.86
CA ALA A 157 -13.95 -30.11 14.91
C ALA A 157 -12.74 -30.29 14.00
N GLU A 158 -12.74 -29.64 12.84
CA GLU A 158 -11.63 -29.68 11.89
C GLU A 158 -10.41 -28.90 12.40
N VAL A 159 -10.63 -27.73 13.02
CA VAL A 159 -9.55 -26.98 13.67
C VAL A 159 -8.92 -27.84 14.77
N ARG A 160 -9.74 -28.42 15.65
CA ARG A 160 -9.23 -29.32 16.72
C ARG A 160 -8.45 -30.49 16.17
N ARG A 161 -8.93 -31.15 15.11
CA ARG A 161 -8.25 -32.30 14.48
C ARG A 161 -6.91 -31.86 13.90
N TYR A 162 -6.89 -30.75 13.16
CA TYR A 162 -5.66 -30.25 12.54
C TYR A 162 -4.55 -30.01 13.58
N PHE A 163 -4.86 -29.31 14.67
CA PHE A 163 -3.87 -28.97 15.69
C PHE A 163 -3.54 -30.13 16.63
N LYS A 164 -4.44 -31.14 16.79
CA LYS A 164 -4.16 -32.36 17.60
C LYS A 164 -3.07 -33.20 16.96
N ASP A 165 -3.03 -33.26 15.64
CA ASP A 165 -2.13 -34.09 14.87
C ASP A 165 -0.79 -33.42 14.57
N LEU A 166 -0.63 -32.13 14.93
CA LEU A 166 0.59 -31.37 14.71
C LEU A 166 1.66 -31.71 15.77
N PRO A 167 2.93 -31.82 15.34
CA PRO A 167 4.05 -31.84 16.29
C PRO A 167 4.04 -30.60 17.17
N GLN A 168 4.46 -30.74 18.42
CA GLN A 168 4.46 -29.60 19.37
C GLN A 168 5.28 -28.39 18.89
N ASP A 169 6.32 -28.61 18.10
CA ASP A 169 7.16 -27.55 17.55
C ASP A 169 6.52 -26.83 16.36
N SER A 170 5.47 -27.42 15.77
CA SER A 170 4.69 -26.84 14.68
C SER A 170 3.45 -26.06 15.14
N ILE A 171 3.16 -26.07 16.46
CA ILE A 171 2.08 -25.27 17.03
C ILE A 171 2.51 -23.80 17.00
N PRO A 172 1.71 -22.89 16.41
CA PRO A 172 2.06 -21.47 16.33
C PRO A 172 2.30 -20.87 17.72
N TYR A 173 3.26 -19.98 17.80
CA TYR A 173 3.47 -19.16 18.99
C TYR A 173 2.71 -17.84 18.85
N ILE A 174 1.84 -17.57 19.79
CA ILE A 174 1.11 -16.29 19.90
C ILE A 174 1.98 -15.34 20.74
N PRO A 175 2.46 -14.23 20.17
CA PRO A 175 3.24 -13.26 20.94
C PRO A 175 2.41 -12.63 22.05
N THR A 176 3.07 -11.99 23.01
CA THR A 176 2.39 -11.23 24.06
C THR A 176 1.48 -10.17 23.43
N GLN A 177 0.22 -10.18 23.82
CA GLN A 177 -0.81 -9.25 23.38
C GLN A 177 -1.32 -8.41 24.55
N VAL A 178 -1.71 -7.19 24.27
CA VAL A 178 -2.28 -6.26 25.24
C VAL A 178 -3.59 -5.68 24.75
N GLU A 179 -4.52 -5.41 25.66
CA GLU A 179 -5.69 -4.57 25.41
C GLU A 179 -5.50 -3.25 26.14
N VAL A 180 -5.61 -2.15 25.43
CA VAL A 180 -5.35 -0.80 25.93
C VAL A 180 -6.58 0.08 25.72
N GLN A 181 -6.90 0.85 26.76
CA GLN A 181 -7.85 1.96 26.68
C GLN A 181 -7.09 3.28 26.68
N ILE A 182 -7.56 4.27 25.93
CA ILE A 182 -6.94 5.59 25.80
C ILE A 182 -7.97 6.71 25.98
N ILE A 183 -7.55 7.78 26.63
CA ILE A 183 -8.26 9.07 26.67
C ILE A 183 -7.29 10.11 26.18
N THR A 184 -7.69 10.90 25.17
CA THR A 184 -6.86 11.99 24.65
C THR A 184 -7.52 13.34 24.88
N LEU A 185 -6.71 14.35 25.14
CA LEU A 185 -7.11 15.76 25.14
C LEU A 185 -6.25 16.54 24.15
N GLN A 186 -6.91 17.29 23.28
CA GLN A 186 -6.22 18.29 22.46
C GLN A 186 -5.98 19.53 23.32
N PRO A 187 -4.73 20.04 23.37
CA PRO A 187 -4.44 21.31 24.00
C PRO A 187 -5.13 22.45 23.23
N LYS A 188 -5.40 23.54 23.92
CA LYS A 188 -5.98 24.72 23.27
C LYS A 188 -4.94 25.38 22.40
N ILE A 189 -5.31 25.67 21.15
CA ILE A 189 -4.44 26.35 20.21
C ILE A 189 -4.59 27.86 20.43
N PRO A 190 -3.50 28.62 20.69
CA PRO A 190 -3.57 30.06 20.80
C PRO A 190 -4.02 30.73 19.49
N VAL A 191 -4.90 31.73 19.58
CA VAL A 191 -5.41 32.45 18.41
C VAL A 191 -4.27 33.08 17.60
N ALA A 192 -3.22 33.55 18.29
CA ALA A 192 -2.04 34.13 17.65
C ALA A 192 -1.35 33.14 16.69
N GLU A 193 -1.24 31.86 17.05
CA GLU A 193 -0.66 30.81 16.20
C GLU A 193 -1.51 30.52 14.95
N ILE A 194 -2.83 30.55 15.12
CA ILE A 194 -3.77 30.41 14.01
C ILE A 194 -3.59 31.55 13.00
N GLU A 195 -3.48 32.77 13.50
CA GLU A 195 -3.29 33.94 12.63
C GLU A 195 -1.91 33.96 11.96
N ASP A 196 -0.87 33.48 12.64
CA ASP A 196 0.45 33.36 12.02
C ASP A 196 0.43 32.34 10.85
N VAL A 197 -0.17 31.17 11.06
CA VAL A 197 -0.35 30.15 10.01
C VAL A 197 -1.12 30.73 8.82
N LYS A 198 -2.23 31.41 9.06
CA LYS A 198 -3.02 32.05 8.00
C LYS A 198 -2.24 33.13 7.26
N LYS A 199 -1.42 33.93 7.98
CA LYS A 199 -0.56 34.94 7.39
C LYS A 199 0.49 34.33 6.47
N ARG A 200 1.16 33.26 6.91
CA ARG A 200 2.14 32.53 6.09
C ARG A 200 1.51 31.94 4.84
N LEU A 201 0.34 31.33 4.94
CA LEU A 201 -0.38 30.77 3.77
C LEU A 201 -0.80 31.86 2.78
N ARG A 202 -1.20 33.07 3.26
CA ARG A 202 -1.48 34.21 2.38
C ARG A 202 -0.21 34.67 1.64
N ASP A 203 0.91 34.78 2.33
CA ASP A 203 2.21 35.10 1.72
C ASP A 203 2.58 34.10 0.63
N TYR A 204 2.43 32.80 0.90
CA TYR A 204 2.70 31.76 -0.12
C TYR A 204 1.78 31.89 -1.34
N THR A 205 0.50 32.16 -1.12
CA THR A 205 -0.47 32.40 -2.20
C THR A 205 -0.06 33.60 -3.05
N ASP A 206 0.34 34.71 -2.42
CA ASP A 206 0.76 35.93 -3.10
C ASP A 206 2.02 35.70 -3.94
N ARG A 207 3.01 35.03 -3.42
CA ARG A 207 4.27 34.70 -4.12
C ARG A 207 4.05 33.79 -5.33
N VAL A 208 3.18 32.78 -5.21
CA VAL A 208 2.81 31.93 -6.34
C VAL A 208 2.04 32.71 -7.39
N THR A 209 1.08 33.53 -6.97
CA THR A 209 0.24 34.32 -7.88
C THR A 209 1.06 35.34 -8.67
N LYS A 210 2.09 35.94 -8.05
CA LYS A 210 3.03 36.85 -8.71
C LYS A 210 4.06 36.14 -9.60
N GLY A 211 4.10 34.81 -9.57
CA GLY A 211 5.10 34.03 -10.31
C GLY A 211 6.53 34.09 -9.74
N GLU A 212 6.69 34.51 -8.48
CA GLU A 212 7.99 34.60 -7.80
C GLU A 212 8.57 33.21 -7.49
N ILE A 213 7.69 32.23 -7.26
CA ILE A 213 8.06 30.86 -6.93
C ILE A 213 6.94 29.88 -7.30
N ASP A 214 7.31 28.66 -7.69
CA ASP A 214 6.32 27.63 -8.00
C ASP A 214 5.69 27.05 -6.73
N PHE A 215 4.40 26.73 -6.81
CA PHE A 215 3.64 26.11 -5.72
C PHE A 215 4.33 24.83 -5.21
N SER A 216 4.79 23.98 -6.13
CA SER A 216 5.48 22.71 -5.79
C SER A 216 6.77 22.94 -4.99
N THR A 217 7.50 24.00 -5.27
CA THR A 217 8.72 24.37 -4.52
C THR A 217 8.36 24.81 -3.10
N LEU A 218 7.34 25.65 -2.93
CA LEU A 218 6.86 26.05 -1.60
C LEU A 218 6.34 24.85 -0.81
N ALA A 219 5.62 23.93 -1.46
CA ALA A 219 5.13 22.72 -0.81
C ALA A 219 6.27 21.84 -0.29
N ARG A 220 7.34 21.65 -1.08
CA ARG A 220 8.52 20.88 -0.64
C ARG A 220 9.24 21.53 0.55
N LEU A 221 9.28 22.86 0.59
CA LEU A 221 10.02 23.61 1.62
C LEU A 221 9.22 23.75 2.93
N TYR A 222 7.91 23.94 2.84
CA TYR A 222 7.13 24.44 3.96
C TYR A 222 5.89 23.63 4.31
N SER A 223 5.43 22.70 3.46
CA SER A 223 4.27 21.87 3.81
C SER A 223 4.59 20.91 4.94
N GLU A 224 3.72 20.84 5.91
CA GLU A 224 3.80 19.92 7.06
C GLU A 224 3.12 18.57 6.77
N ASP A 225 2.50 18.41 5.61
CA ASP A 225 2.15 17.09 5.09
C ASP A 225 3.37 16.48 4.39
N LYS A 226 4.19 15.74 5.12
CA LYS A 226 5.42 15.15 4.63
C LYS A 226 5.20 14.19 3.46
N ALA A 227 4.06 13.50 3.43
CA ALA A 227 3.73 12.52 2.40
C ALA A 227 3.55 13.16 1.02
N SER A 228 2.90 14.33 0.94
CA SER A 228 2.74 15.08 -0.31
C SER A 228 3.85 16.11 -0.54
N ALA A 229 4.48 16.67 0.50
CA ALA A 229 5.52 17.69 0.40
C ALA A 229 6.69 17.24 -0.50
N ILE A 230 7.18 16.02 -0.33
CA ILE A 230 8.26 15.42 -1.15
C ILE A 230 7.91 15.46 -2.64
N LYS A 231 6.63 15.32 -2.98
CA LYS A 231 6.08 15.36 -4.34
C LYS A 231 5.63 16.76 -4.77
N GLY A 232 6.06 17.81 -4.06
CA GLY A 232 5.61 19.18 -4.35
C GLY A 232 4.15 19.44 -3.98
N GLY A 233 3.62 18.73 -2.98
CA GLY A 233 2.26 18.83 -2.47
C GLY A 233 1.23 17.98 -3.22
N GLU A 234 1.61 17.19 -4.22
CA GLU A 234 0.69 16.39 -5.04
C GLU A 234 0.08 15.23 -4.25
N CYS A 235 -1.26 15.14 -4.29
CA CYS A 235 -2.05 14.14 -3.56
C CYS A 235 -2.47 12.95 -4.43
N GLY A 236 -2.35 13.06 -5.78
CA GLY A 236 -2.87 12.08 -6.72
C GLY A 236 -4.38 12.21 -6.96
N PHE A 237 -4.92 11.32 -7.79
CA PHE A 237 -6.35 11.32 -8.11
C PHE A 237 -7.19 10.75 -6.97
N MET A 238 -8.06 11.58 -6.39
CA MET A 238 -8.96 11.19 -5.30
C MET A 238 -10.39 11.56 -5.61
N GLY A 239 -11.32 10.68 -5.22
CA GLY A 239 -12.74 10.94 -5.21
C GLY A 239 -13.14 11.76 -3.99
N ARG A 240 -14.32 12.41 -4.05
CA ARG A 240 -14.83 13.30 -2.99
C ARG A 240 -14.88 12.63 -1.61
N GLY A 241 -15.28 11.36 -1.54
CA GLY A 241 -15.39 10.63 -0.28
C GLY A 241 -14.07 10.19 0.37
N MET A 242 -12.94 10.40 -0.32
CA MET A 242 -11.59 10.08 0.17
C MET A 242 -10.88 11.28 0.81
N MET A 243 -11.54 12.44 0.85
CA MET A 243 -10.97 13.71 1.32
C MET A 243 -11.78 14.23 2.52
N ASP A 244 -11.14 15.06 3.35
CA ASP A 244 -11.87 15.89 4.32
C ASP A 244 -12.96 16.69 3.58
N PRO A 245 -14.19 16.78 4.11
CA PRO A 245 -15.31 17.46 3.44
C PRO A 245 -15.03 18.92 3.06
N SER A 246 -14.34 19.67 3.93
CA SER A 246 -13.98 21.07 3.66
C SER A 246 -12.96 21.18 2.52
N TYR A 247 -11.96 20.30 2.54
CA TYR A 247 -10.97 20.18 1.47
C TYR A 247 -11.63 19.79 0.14
N ALA A 248 -12.45 18.73 0.13
CA ALA A 248 -13.14 18.23 -1.04
C ALA A 248 -14.01 19.31 -1.70
N ASN A 249 -14.77 20.08 -0.90
CA ASN A 249 -15.62 21.14 -1.43
C ASN A 249 -14.82 22.18 -2.23
N VAL A 250 -13.64 22.55 -1.74
CA VAL A 250 -12.78 23.51 -2.45
C VAL A 250 -12.08 22.85 -3.63
N ALA A 251 -11.48 21.67 -3.46
CA ALA A 251 -10.75 20.94 -4.50
C ALA A 251 -11.61 20.71 -5.75
N PHE A 252 -12.87 20.29 -5.56
CA PHE A 252 -13.81 20.06 -6.66
C PHE A 252 -14.37 21.36 -7.27
N SER A 253 -14.35 22.49 -6.55
CA SER A 253 -14.76 23.79 -7.08
C SER A 253 -13.71 24.48 -7.96
N LEU A 254 -12.43 24.10 -7.82
CA LEU A 254 -11.35 24.67 -8.61
C LEU A 254 -11.53 24.34 -10.10
N GLN A 255 -11.31 25.32 -10.98
CA GLN A 255 -11.42 25.17 -12.43
C GLN A 255 -10.11 25.49 -13.16
N ASP A 256 -9.28 26.36 -12.57
CA ASP A 256 -8.08 26.90 -13.18
C ASP A 256 -6.83 26.34 -12.45
N PRO A 257 -5.97 25.55 -13.15
CA PRO A 257 -4.75 25.03 -12.56
C PRO A 257 -3.72 26.08 -12.14
N LYS A 258 -3.85 27.31 -12.61
CA LYS A 258 -2.94 28.42 -12.27
C LYS A 258 -3.34 29.13 -10.97
N LYS A 259 -4.58 28.95 -10.53
CA LYS A 259 -5.09 29.61 -9.34
C LYS A 259 -4.87 28.80 -8.08
N VAL A 260 -4.48 29.50 -7.02
CA VAL A 260 -4.42 28.96 -5.66
C VAL A 260 -5.76 29.25 -4.96
N SER A 261 -6.26 28.28 -4.18
CA SER A 261 -7.49 28.45 -3.41
C SER A 261 -7.36 29.50 -2.32
N LYS A 262 -8.51 29.92 -1.76
CA LYS A 262 -8.53 30.54 -0.43
C LYS A 262 -8.04 29.51 0.60
N ILE A 263 -7.67 29.98 1.79
CA ILE A 263 -7.30 29.12 2.91
C ILE A 263 -8.50 28.23 3.27
N VAL A 264 -8.24 26.94 3.38
CA VAL A 264 -9.22 25.91 3.78
C VAL A 264 -8.83 25.39 5.14
N GLU A 265 -9.78 25.36 6.06
CA GLU A 265 -9.62 24.71 7.36
C GLU A 265 -10.20 23.29 7.29
N SER A 266 -9.41 22.32 7.71
CA SER A 266 -9.79 20.91 7.81
C SER A 266 -9.42 20.37 9.17
N GLU A 267 -9.76 19.11 9.47
CA GLU A 267 -9.30 18.46 10.69
C GLU A 267 -7.76 18.31 10.75
N PHE A 268 -7.06 18.34 9.62
CA PHE A 268 -5.60 18.23 9.52
C PHE A 268 -4.86 19.56 9.74
N GLY A 269 -5.54 20.71 9.63
CA GLY A 269 -4.95 22.03 9.75
C GLY A 269 -5.47 23.01 8.67
N TYR A 270 -4.61 23.94 8.26
CA TYR A 270 -4.93 24.98 7.28
C TYR A 270 -4.22 24.70 5.97
N HIS A 271 -4.97 24.72 4.86
CA HIS A 271 -4.47 24.39 3.54
C HIS A 271 -4.64 25.55 2.56
N ILE A 272 -3.76 25.64 1.59
CA ILE A 272 -4.01 26.24 0.27
C ILE A 272 -3.86 25.15 -0.77
N ILE A 273 -4.72 25.17 -1.79
CA ILE A 273 -4.89 24.08 -2.75
C ILE A 273 -4.73 24.64 -4.16
N GLN A 274 -4.05 23.90 -5.03
CA GLN A 274 -3.96 24.15 -6.45
C GLN A 274 -4.41 22.92 -7.23
N LEU A 275 -5.24 23.12 -8.26
CA LEU A 275 -5.67 22.04 -9.14
C LEU A 275 -4.50 21.63 -10.04
N ILE A 276 -4.32 20.32 -10.26
CA ILE A 276 -3.45 19.77 -11.30
C ILE A 276 -4.31 19.30 -12.46
N GLU A 277 -5.28 18.42 -12.21
CA GLU A 277 -6.11 17.82 -13.24
C GLU A 277 -7.44 17.32 -12.68
N LYS A 278 -8.48 17.28 -13.52
CA LYS A 278 -9.76 16.63 -13.22
C LYS A 278 -10.02 15.51 -14.20
N ARG A 279 -10.53 14.39 -13.70
CA ARG A 279 -10.95 13.22 -14.49
C ARG A 279 -12.26 12.68 -13.96
N GLY A 280 -13.36 12.94 -14.67
CA GLY A 280 -14.68 12.51 -14.26
C GLY A 280 -15.01 12.99 -12.83
N ASP A 281 -15.24 12.03 -11.93
CA ASP A 281 -15.57 12.23 -10.52
C ASP A 281 -14.33 12.32 -9.59
N ARG A 282 -13.13 12.42 -10.14
CA ARG A 282 -11.87 12.51 -9.40
C ARG A 282 -11.09 13.76 -9.74
N VAL A 283 -10.36 14.26 -8.74
CA VAL A 283 -9.48 15.42 -8.88
C VAL A 283 -8.07 15.05 -8.41
N ASN A 284 -7.07 15.52 -9.14
CA ASN A 284 -5.68 15.56 -8.70
C ASN A 284 -5.35 16.99 -8.32
N THR A 285 -4.94 17.19 -7.07
CA THR A 285 -4.59 18.48 -6.50
C THR A 285 -3.24 18.43 -5.84
N ARG A 286 -2.62 19.59 -5.67
CA ARG A 286 -1.49 19.78 -4.76
C ARG A 286 -1.87 20.75 -3.67
N HIS A 287 -1.30 20.58 -2.47
CA HIS A 287 -1.58 21.45 -1.35
C HIS A 287 -0.33 21.81 -0.55
N ILE A 288 -0.44 22.87 0.22
CA ILE A 288 0.46 23.20 1.31
C ILE A 288 -0.38 23.18 2.58
N LEU A 289 0.00 22.31 3.51
CA LEU A 289 -0.60 22.18 4.84
C LEU A 289 0.30 22.84 5.86
N LEU A 290 -0.26 23.71 6.69
CA LEU A 290 0.37 24.22 7.91
C LEU A 290 -0.53 23.96 9.11
N ARG A 291 0.09 23.61 10.26
CA ARG A 291 -0.59 23.42 11.53
C ARG A 291 -0.20 24.52 12.51
N PRO A 292 -1.16 25.12 13.22
CA PRO A 292 -0.80 26.02 14.32
C PRO A 292 -0.07 25.21 15.41
N LYS A 293 1.01 25.76 15.91
CA LYS A 293 1.81 25.11 16.96
C LYS A 293 1.12 25.24 18.32
N VAL A 294 1.21 24.19 19.07
CA VAL A 294 0.81 24.20 20.48
C VAL A 294 2.05 24.59 21.30
N SER A 295 1.90 25.50 22.25
CA SER A 295 2.99 25.85 23.13
C SER A 295 3.14 24.83 24.27
N GLU A 296 4.36 24.74 24.86
CA GLU A 296 4.62 23.87 26.01
C GLU A 296 3.66 24.14 27.19
N LYS A 297 3.19 25.37 27.31
CA LYS A 297 2.26 25.75 28.39
C LYS A 297 0.91 25.07 28.22
N GLU A 298 0.32 25.15 27.00
CA GLU A 298 -0.97 24.52 26.72
C GLU A 298 -0.89 22.99 26.80
N LEU A 299 0.24 22.39 26.37
CA LEU A 299 0.49 20.97 26.56
C LEU A 299 0.55 20.58 28.03
N THR A 300 1.32 21.33 28.82
CA THR A 300 1.43 21.09 30.27
C THR A 300 0.09 21.21 30.96
N GLU A 301 -0.72 22.22 30.63
CA GLU A 301 -2.07 22.40 31.19
C GLU A 301 -3.01 21.26 30.80
N ALA A 302 -2.95 20.78 29.55
CA ALA A 302 -3.77 19.66 29.08
C ALA A 302 -3.36 18.35 29.80
N CYS A 303 -2.05 18.09 29.93
CA CYS A 303 -1.54 16.93 30.66
C CYS A 303 -1.90 16.98 32.16
N ALA A 304 -1.75 18.12 32.81
CA ALA A 304 -2.16 18.29 34.23
C ALA A 304 -3.67 18.02 34.43
N ARG A 305 -4.50 18.44 33.47
CA ARG A 305 -5.92 18.13 33.48
C ARG A 305 -6.19 16.64 33.37
N LEU A 306 -5.47 15.91 32.47
CA LEU A 306 -5.59 14.47 32.34
C LEU A 306 -5.09 13.73 33.59
N ASP A 307 -4.00 14.19 34.20
CA ASP A 307 -3.52 13.62 35.46
C ASP A 307 -4.57 13.75 36.59
N SER A 308 -5.24 14.90 36.68
CA SER A 308 -6.35 15.08 37.62
C SER A 308 -7.52 14.12 37.36
N ILE A 309 -7.85 13.88 36.06
CA ILE A 309 -8.88 12.91 35.67
C ILE A 309 -8.43 11.49 36.01
N ALA A 310 -7.17 11.14 35.78
CA ALA A 310 -6.62 9.84 36.13
C ALA A 310 -6.68 9.59 37.64
N ASP A 311 -6.40 10.61 38.45
CA ASP A 311 -6.51 10.53 39.91
C ASP A 311 -7.96 10.35 40.36
N ASP A 312 -8.92 11.03 39.74
CA ASP A 312 -10.35 10.85 40.01
C ASP A 312 -10.83 9.44 39.66
N ILE A 313 -10.34 8.86 38.53
CA ILE A 313 -10.62 7.47 38.16
C ILE A 313 -10.00 6.51 39.20
N ARG A 314 -8.75 6.71 39.61
CA ARG A 314 -8.08 5.90 40.65
C ARG A 314 -8.81 5.98 42.00
N ALA A 315 -9.42 7.13 42.31
CA ALA A 315 -10.26 7.33 43.46
C ALA A 315 -11.67 6.76 43.30
N ASN A 316 -12.00 6.07 42.19
CA ASN A 316 -13.31 5.50 41.86
C ASN A 316 -14.47 6.53 41.89
N LYS A 317 -14.21 7.79 41.52
CA LYS A 317 -15.28 8.78 41.34
C LYS A 317 -16.12 8.50 40.11
N PHE A 318 -15.49 7.98 39.10
CA PHE A 318 -16.09 7.48 37.86
C PHE A 318 -15.12 6.47 37.18
N SER A 319 -15.63 5.69 36.26
CA SER A 319 -14.84 4.69 35.55
C SER A 319 -14.02 5.31 34.40
N PHE A 320 -12.99 4.59 33.93
CA PHE A 320 -12.24 4.98 32.74
C PHE A 320 -13.16 5.03 31.49
N ASP A 321 -14.11 4.11 31.40
CA ASP A 321 -15.09 4.01 30.32
C ASP A 321 -15.98 5.25 30.20
N GLU A 322 -16.52 5.70 31.36
CA GLU A 322 -17.33 6.92 31.47
C GLU A 322 -16.50 8.17 31.10
N ALA A 323 -15.27 8.25 31.61
CA ALA A 323 -14.36 9.33 31.28
C ALA A 323 -14.02 9.37 29.78
N ALA A 324 -13.75 8.22 29.18
CA ALA A 324 -13.48 8.14 27.75
C ALA A 324 -14.64 8.65 26.90
N ALA A 325 -15.86 8.23 27.23
CA ALA A 325 -17.05 8.62 26.48
C ALA A 325 -17.35 10.14 26.54
N VAL A 326 -17.06 10.78 27.70
CA VAL A 326 -17.42 12.20 27.92
C VAL A 326 -16.26 13.16 27.65
N ILE A 327 -15.02 12.75 27.97
CA ILE A 327 -13.86 13.65 28.00
C ILE A 327 -12.94 13.48 26.80
N SER A 328 -12.83 12.24 26.27
CA SER A 328 -11.87 11.97 25.20
C SER A 328 -12.19 12.74 23.91
N HIS A 329 -11.15 13.36 23.34
CA HIS A 329 -11.23 13.98 22.03
C HIS A 329 -10.94 13.00 20.89
N ASP A 330 -10.50 11.78 21.21
CA ASP A 330 -10.31 10.73 20.20
C ASP A 330 -11.66 10.19 19.72
N LYS A 331 -11.98 10.47 18.46
CA LYS A 331 -13.26 10.09 17.84
C LYS A 331 -13.42 8.59 17.68
N ASP A 332 -12.32 7.86 17.52
CA ASP A 332 -12.34 6.43 17.20
C ASP A 332 -12.59 5.57 18.44
N THR A 333 -11.98 5.94 19.57
CA THR A 333 -12.08 5.16 20.82
C THR A 333 -13.14 5.68 21.76
N ARG A 334 -13.51 6.97 21.66
CA ARG A 334 -14.47 7.60 22.57
C ARG A 334 -15.80 6.83 22.67
N ASN A 335 -16.36 6.42 21.54
CA ASN A 335 -17.63 5.70 21.48
C ASN A 335 -17.47 4.19 21.77
N ASN A 336 -16.23 3.71 21.91
CA ASN A 336 -15.87 2.34 22.25
C ASN A 336 -15.22 2.26 23.65
N HIS A 337 -15.71 3.05 24.61
CA HIS A 337 -15.22 3.05 25.99
C HIS A 337 -13.71 3.30 26.13
N GLY A 338 -13.12 4.01 25.19
CA GLY A 338 -11.69 4.25 25.11
C GLY A 338 -10.86 3.07 24.56
N ILE A 339 -11.47 1.94 24.24
CA ILE A 339 -10.76 0.74 23.78
C ILE A 339 -10.13 1.02 22.39
N MET A 340 -8.83 0.87 22.32
CA MET A 340 -8.09 0.91 21.05
C MET A 340 -8.40 -0.33 20.20
N VAL A 341 -8.38 -0.14 18.89
CA VAL A 341 -8.76 -1.19 17.93
C VAL A 341 -7.64 -1.36 16.92
N ASN A 342 -7.26 -2.62 16.71
CA ASN A 342 -6.31 -3.05 15.70
C ASN A 342 -7.06 -3.73 14.54
N ILE A 343 -6.57 -3.55 13.33
CA ILE A 343 -7.08 -4.23 12.13
C ILE A 343 -5.99 -5.18 11.67
N ASN A 344 -6.29 -6.47 11.69
CA ASN A 344 -5.39 -7.45 11.11
C ASN A 344 -5.36 -7.25 9.59
N GLU A 345 -4.23 -6.80 9.04
CA GLU A 345 -4.07 -6.47 7.62
C GLU A 345 -4.33 -7.65 6.70
N ASN A 346 -4.07 -8.88 7.15
CA ASN A 346 -4.22 -10.09 6.34
C ASN A 346 -5.68 -10.56 6.26
N SER A 347 -6.41 -10.49 7.39
CA SER A 347 -7.80 -10.97 7.48
C SER A 347 -8.83 -9.86 7.43
N GLY A 348 -8.45 -8.59 7.59
CA GLY A 348 -9.36 -7.46 7.74
C GLY A 348 -10.19 -7.51 9.04
N VAL A 349 -9.88 -8.44 9.95
CA VAL A 349 -10.62 -8.60 11.21
C VAL A 349 -10.18 -7.55 12.20
N THR A 350 -11.16 -6.87 12.77
CA THR A 350 -10.98 -5.88 13.82
C THR A 350 -10.85 -6.57 15.18
N THR A 351 -9.81 -6.24 15.94
CA THR A 351 -9.56 -6.80 17.30
C THR A 351 -9.15 -5.70 18.27
N SER A 352 -9.39 -5.91 19.57
CA SER A 352 -8.87 -5.04 20.64
C SER A 352 -7.46 -5.46 21.10
N LYS A 353 -6.94 -6.56 20.58
CA LYS A 353 -5.64 -7.12 20.95
C LYS A 353 -4.54 -6.54 20.07
N PHE A 354 -3.48 -6.06 20.68
CA PHE A 354 -2.29 -5.52 20.03
C PHE A 354 -1.06 -6.33 20.45
N GLN A 355 -0.19 -6.64 19.52
CA GLN A 355 1.20 -6.88 19.84
C GLN A 355 1.86 -5.54 20.17
N MET A 356 2.94 -5.52 20.97
CA MET A 356 3.58 -4.27 21.37
C MET A 356 4.07 -3.43 20.19
N GLN A 357 4.45 -4.08 19.09
CA GLN A 357 4.91 -3.43 17.86
C GLN A 357 3.79 -2.79 17.04
N ASP A 358 2.53 -3.21 17.25
CA ASP A 358 1.36 -2.71 16.53
C ASP A 358 0.76 -1.46 17.22
N LEU A 359 1.19 -1.17 18.45
CA LEU A 359 0.79 0.03 19.16
C LEU A 359 1.56 1.27 18.66
N PRO A 360 0.93 2.45 18.67
CA PRO A 360 1.66 3.71 18.48
C PRO A 360 2.86 3.78 19.44
N GLN A 361 4.01 4.22 18.93
CA GLN A 361 5.28 4.11 19.63
C GLN A 361 5.26 4.74 21.04
N ASP A 362 4.57 5.88 21.21
CA ASP A 362 4.50 6.56 22.49
C ASP A 362 3.61 5.81 23.48
N VAL A 363 2.52 5.20 23.00
CA VAL A 363 1.65 4.33 23.80
C VAL A 363 2.40 3.07 24.23
N ALA A 364 3.11 2.42 23.28
CA ALA A 364 3.89 1.21 23.58
C ALA A 364 4.94 1.43 24.68
N LYS A 365 5.69 2.55 24.65
CA LYS A 365 6.69 2.92 25.66
C LYS A 365 6.09 3.05 27.06
N VAL A 366 4.85 3.51 27.16
CA VAL A 366 4.14 3.68 28.43
C VAL A 366 3.58 2.34 28.91
N VAL A 367 2.88 1.62 28.02
CA VAL A 367 2.22 0.35 28.33
C VAL A 367 3.21 -0.76 28.74
N ASP A 368 4.41 -0.77 28.16
CA ASP A 368 5.45 -1.76 28.45
C ASP A 368 5.79 -1.84 29.95
N LYS A 369 5.70 -0.72 30.67
CA LYS A 369 6.03 -0.57 32.09
C LYS A 369 4.83 -0.74 33.02
N MET A 370 3.63 -0.95 32.48
CA MET A 370 2.39 -0.96 33.28
C MET A 370 1.98 -2.36 33.69
N ASN A 371 1.29 -2.44 34.81
CA ASN A 371 0.57 -3.60 35.29
C ASN A 371 -0.88 -3.57 34.79
N VAL A 372 -1.51 -4.74 34.68
CA VAL A 372 -2.93 -4.86 34.29
C VAL A 372 -3.80 -4.12 35.29
N GLY A 373 -4.69 -3.27 34.76
CA GLY A 373 -5.58 -2.41 35.55
C GLY A 373 -4.99 -1.03 35.89
N GLU A 374 -3.69 -0.82 35.70
CA GLU A 374 -3.00 0.43 35.96
C GLU A 374 -3.39 1.51 34.95
N ILE A 375 -3.45 2.76 35.41
CA ILE A 375 -3.65 3.95 34.57
C ILE A 375 -2.36 4.73 34.57
N SER A 376 -1.88 5.12 33.41
CA SER A 376 -0.64 5.89 33.27
C SER A 376 -0.74 7.30 33.85
N LYS A 377 0.39 7.97 33.98
CA LYS A 377 0.44 9.42 34.01
C LYS A 377 0.16 9.97 32.61
N ALA A 378 -0.24 11.24 32.53
CA ALA A 378 -0.41 11.92 31.29
C ALA A 378 0.94 12.03 30.55
N PHE A 379 0.91 11.80 29.23
CA PHE A 379 2.05 11.95 28.33
C PHE A 379 1.60 12.60 27.02
N THR A 380 2.54 13.18 26.31
CA THR A 380 2.29 13.75 24.98
C THR A 380 2.55 12.72 23.91
N MET A 381 1.73 12.74 22.84
CA MET A 381 1.92 11.91 21.67
C MET A 381 1.44 12.65 20.41
N ILE A 382 1.90 12.21 19.25
CA ILE A 382 1.38 12.67 17.97
C ILE A 382 0.28 11.72 17.53
N ASN A 383 -0.93 12.25 17.30
CA ASN A 383 -2.00 11.47 16.68
C ASN A 383 -1.61 11.21 15.22
N GLU A 384 -1.40 9.94 14.86
CA GLU A 384 -0.93 9.54 13.52
C GLU A 384 -1.92 9.87 12.41
N LYS A 385 -3.22 9.99 12.71
CA LYS A 385 -4.26 10.26 11.71
C LYS A 385 -4.29 11.71 11.24
N ASP A 386 -4.19 12.65 12.17
CA ASP A 386 -4.26 14.09 11.86
C ASP A 386 -2.94 14.84 12.09
N GLY A 387 -1.94 14.14 12.63
CA GLY A 387 -0.60 14.68 12.93
C GLY A 387 -0.59 15.76 13.99
N LYS A 388 -1.64 15.84 14.84
CA LYS A 388 -1.72 16.80 15.94
C LYS A 388 -1.05 16.26 17.18
N GLU A 389 -0.41 17.16 17.90
CA GLU A 389 0.11 16.86 19.22
C GLU A 389 -1.03 16.88 20.26
N VAL A 390 -1.17 15.79 21.00
CA VAL A 390 -2.21 15.59 22.01
C VAL A 390 -1.62 15.08 23.32
N CYS A 391 -2.29 15.34 24.42
CA CYS A 391 -2.02 14.68 25.69
C CYS A 391 -2.89 13.43 25.80
N ALA A 392 -2.34 12.36 26.36
CA ALA A 392 -3.02 11.09 26.53
C ALA A 392 -2.78 10.48 27.93
N ILE A 393 -3.75 9.73 28.40
CA ILE A 393 -3.60 8.72 29.46
C ILE A 393 -4.08 7.39 28.91
N VAL A 394 -3.42 6.31 29.33
CA VAL A 394 -3.79 4.95 28.95
C VAL A 394 -4.04 4.09 30.16
N LYS A 395 -4.92 3.08 29.99
CA LYS A 395 -5.14 2.03 30.97
C LYS A 395 -4.81 0.68 30.30
N LEU A 396 -3.93 -0.08 30.92
CA LEU A 396 -3.68 -1.47 30.50
C LEU A 396 -4.82 -2.35 30.99
N LYS A 397 -5.76 -2.66 30.10
CA LYS A 397 -6.96 -3.43 30.43
C LYS A 397 -6.67 -4.91 30.62
N ALA A 398 -5.87 -5.49 29.71
CA ALA A 398 -5.46 -6.88 29.78
C ALA A 398 -4.06 -7.06 29.19
N LYS A 399 -3.36 -8.11 29.67
CA LYS A 399 -2.08 -8.56 29.11
C LYS A 399 -2.12 -10.08 29.03
N ILE A 400 -2.03 -10.60 27.82
CA ILE A 400 -1.95 -12.02 27.52
C ILE A 400 -0.48 -12.31 27.21
N ASN A 401 0.18 -13.07 28.08
CA ASN A 401 1.58 -13.41 27.87
C ASN A 401 1.74 -14.29 26.64
N GLY A 402 2.88 -14.18 25.95
CA GLY A 402 3.18 -15.03 24.82
C GLY A 402 3.16 -16.51 25.19
N HIS A 403 2.51 -17.32 24.37
CA HIS A 403 2.28 -18.74 24.61
C HIS A 403 2.15 -19.51 23.30
N LYS A 404 2.30 -20.82 23.36
CA LYS A 404 1.90 -21.69 22.24
C LYS A 404 0.37 -21.66 22.12
N ALA A 405 -0.11 -21.49 20.89
CA ALA A 405 -1.53 -21.35 20.64
C ALA A 405 -2.37 -22.48 21.23
N THR A 406 -3.48 -22.13 21.85
CA THR A 406 -4.45 -23.08 22.39
C THR A 406 -5.80 -22.90 21.70
N ILE A 407 -6.55 -24.01 21.57
CA ILE A 407 -7.88 -23.95 20.94
C ILE A 407 -8.87 -23.14 21.79
N ALA A 408 -8.64 -23.07 23.10
CA ALA A 408 -9.54 -22.37 24.02
C ALA A 408 -9.41 -20.84 23.90
N GLU A 409 -8.20 -20.34 23.73
CA GLU A 409 -7.89 -18.91 23.78
C GLU A 409 -7.70 -18.28 22.39
N ASP A 410 -7.16 -19.08 21.42
CA ASP A 410 -6.71 -18.58 20.12
C ASP A 410 -7.50 -19.20 18.95
N TYR A 411 -8.73 -19.65 19.21
CA TYR A 411 -9.54 -20.36 18.21
C TYR A 411 -9.67 -19.63 16.87
N GLN A 412 -9.82 -18.30 16.89
CA GLN A 412 -10.00 -17.53 15.65
C GLN A 412 -8.71 -17.52 14.81
N ASP A 413 -7.56 -17.29 15.44
CA ASP A 413 -6.26 -17.30 14.78
C ASP A 413 -5.96 -18.69 14.20
N LEU A 414 -6.23 -19.74 14.99
CA LEU A 414 -6.06 -21.13 14.56
C LEU A 414 -7.02 -21.51 13.43
N LYS A 415 -8.24 -20.98 13.45
CA LYS A 415 -9.23 -21.21 12.38
C LYS A 415 -8.77 -20.57 11.06
N GLU A 416 -8.22 -19.35 11.09
CA GLU A 416 -7.69 -18.70 9.89
C GLU A 416 -6.54 -19.52 9.28
N ILE A 417 -5.61 -20.02 10.08
CA ILE A 417 -4.53 -20.89 9.59
C ILE A 417 -5.08 -22.13 8.86
N VAL A 418 -6.12 -22.76 9.41
CA VAL A 418 -6.75 -23.92 8.76
C VAL A 418 -7.51 -23.52 7.49
N MET A 419 -8.15 -22.35 7.51
CA MET A 419 -8.84 -21.82 6.32
C MET A 419 -7.85 -21.51 5.21
N ASP A 420 -6.75 -20.87 5.49
CA ASP A 420 -5.73 -20.52 4.49
C ASP A 420 -5.11 -21.76 3.89
N LYS A 421 -4.77 -22.75 4.73
CA LYS A 421 -4.29 -24.03 4.23
C LYS A 421 -5.31 -24.73 3.30
N ARG A 422 -6.58 -24.71 3.66
CA ARG A 422 -7.64 -25.26 2.78
C ARG A 422 -7.81 -24.50 1.48
N ARG A 423 -7.71 -23.16 1.53
CA ARG A 423 -7.71 -22.33 0.33
C ARG A 423 -6.55 -22.72 -0.59
N GLU A 424 -5.34 -22.83 -0.02
CA GLU A 424 -4.16 -23.25 -0.77
C GLU A 424 -4.31 -24.67 -1.36
N GLU A 425 -4.77 -25.65 -0.57
CA GLU A 425 -5.01 -27.02 -1.04
C GLU A 425 -6.07 -27.08 -2.16
N MET A 426 -7.13 -26.29 -2.05
CA MET A 426 -8.18 -26.21 -3.08
C MET A 426 -7.64 -25.59 -4.37
N LEU A 427 -6.95 -24.47 -4.30
CA LEU A 427 -6.34 -23.84 -5.45
C LEU A 427 -5.30 -24.76 -6.10
N HIS A 428 -4.46 -25.43 -5.30
CA HIS A 428 -3.47 -26.39 -5.79
C HIS A 428 -4.13 -27.53 -6.56
N LYS A 429 -5.17 -28.17 -6.00
CA LYS A 429 -5.93 -29.21 -6.68
C LYS A 429 -6.58 -28.73 -7.96
N TRP A 430 -7.15 -27.53 -7.93
CA TRP A 430 -7.77 -26.92 -9.10
C TRP A 430 -6.75 -26.68 -10.21
N ILE A 431 -5.56 -26.15 -9.89
CA ILE A 431 -4.47 -25.93 -10.87
C ILE A 431 -4.05 -27.26 -11.51
N LEU A 432 -3.81 -28.30 -10.70
CA LEU A 432 -3.45 -29.63 -11.20
C LEU A 432 -4.52 -30.23 -12.10
N ASP A 433 -5.80 -29.99 -11.82
CA ASP A 433 -6.89 -30.45 -12.66
C ASP A 433 -6.95 -29.65 -13.97
N LYS A 434 -6.81 -28.34 -13.92
CA LYS A 434 -6.82 -27.50 -15.12
C LYS A 434 -5.65 -27.76 -16.07
N GLN A 435 -4.47 -28.08 -15.56
CA GLN A 435 -3.32 -28.50 -16.37
C GLN A 435 -3.63 -29.71 -17.25
N LYS A 436 -4.47 -30.67 -16.79
CA LYS A 436 -4.87 -31.85 -17.56
C LYS A 436 -5.76 -31.52 -18.75
N HIS A 437 -6.60 -30.49 -18.60
CA HIS A 437 -7.66 -30.16 -19.54
C HIS A 437 -7.35 -28.93 -20.41
N THR A 438 -6.24 -28.24 -20.15
CA THR A 438 -5.78 -27.09 -20.91
C THR A 438 -4.63 -27.49 -21.84
N TYR A 439 -4.59 -26.91 -23.03
CA TYR A 439 -3.44 -27.08 -23.90
C TYR A 439 -2.26 -26.34 -23.29
N VAL A 440 -1.14 -27.04 -23.10
CA VAL A 440 0.11 -26.45 -22.61
C VAL A 440 1.26 -26.94 -23.46
N ARG A 441 2.07 -26.00 -23.93
CA ARG A 441 3.33 -26.26 -24.64
C ARG A 441 4.44 -25.43 -24.03
N ILE A 442 5.54 -26.06 -23.66
CA ILE A 442 6.74 -25.43 -23.09
C ILE A 442 7.87 -25.61 -24.11
N ASN A 443 8.61 -24.54 -24.39
CA ASN A 443 9.81 -24.62 -25.21
C ASN A 443 10.85 -25.53 -24.53
N GLU A 444 11.54 -26.36 -25.31
CA GLU A 444 12.48 -27.39 -24.82
C GLU A 444 13.54 -26.84 -23.83
N ASN A 445 14.02 -25.62 -24.09
CA ASN A 445 15.01 -24.97 -23.25
C ASN A 445 14.47 -24.64 -21.82
N TRP A 446 13.15 -24.57 -21.67
CA TRP A 446 12.46 -24.19 -20.44
C TRP A 446 11.79 -25.36 -19.71
N GLN A 447 11.97 -26.58 -20.21
CA GLN A 447 11.41 -27.80 -19.60
C GLN A 447 12.24 -28.36 -18.45
N LYS A 448 13.48 -27.91 -18.27
CA LYS A 448 14.43 -28.44 -17.28
C LYS A 448 14.27 -27.78 -15.91
N CYS A 449 13.04 -27.58 -15.48
CA CYS A 449 12.70 -26.91 -14.24
C CYS A 449 12.02 -27.89 -13.26
N ASP A 450 12.26 -27.68 -11.97
CA ASP A 450 11.49 -28.32 -10.90
C ASP A 450 10.27 -27.46 -10.61
N PHE A 451 9.18 -27.74 -11.30
CA PHE A 451 7.95 -26.96 -11.23
C PHE A 451 7.17 -27.28 -9.95
N LYS A 452 6.58 -26.26 -9.33
CA LYS A 452 5.67 -26.39 -8.18
C LYS A 452 4.46 -27.27 -8.51
N TYR A 453 4.00 -27.24 -9.78
CA TYR A 453 2.88 -28.02 -10.29
C TYR A 453 3.36 -29.01 -11.37
N PRO A 454 3.59 -30.29 -11.06
CA PRO A 454 4.26 -31.24 -11.96
C PRO A 454 3.46 -31.61 -13.22
N GLY A 455 2.22 -31.16 -13.36
CA GLY A 455 1.35 -31.45 -14.49
C GLY A 455 1.66 -30.68 -15.79
N TRP A 456 2.64 -29.80 -15.82
CA TRP A 456 2.98 -29.00 -16.99
C TRP A 456 3.61 -29.81 -18.14
N ILE A 457 4.41 -30.79 -17.78
CA ILE A 457 5.06 -31.65 -18.76
C ILE A 457 4.24 -32.95 -18.84
N LYS A 458 3.49 -33.10 -19.95
CA LYS A 458 2.79 -34.35 -20.22
C LYS A 458 3.84 -35.41 -20.59
N LYS A 459 3.96 -36.47 -19.78
CA LYS A 459 4.73 -37.65 -20.17
C LYS A 459 3.87 -38.41 -21.19
N ASP A 460 4.38 -38.53 -22.41
CA ASP A 460 3.79 -39.36 -23.46
C ASP A 460 3.66 -40.84 -22.98
#